data_4e32d7f641c23a639e6b5011c7864c6f
#
_entry.id   4e32d7f641c23a639e6b5011c7864c6f
#
_cell.length_a   1.000
_cell.length_b   1.000
_cell.length_c   1.000
_cell.angle_alpha   90.00
_cell.angle_beta   90.00
_cell.angle_gamma   90.00
#
_symmetry.space_group_name_H-M   'P 1'
#
loop_
_entity.id
_entity.type
_entity.pdbx_description
1 polymer ?
#
loop_
_entity_poly.entity_id
_entity_poly.type
_entity_poly.pdbx_seq_one_letter_code
_entity_poly.pdbx_strand_id
1 'polypeptide(L)'
;PGISRFGLDSIENEIEELANLGIKSVALFPVINPDKKDEFGTEAINQNNLICNAIEKIKNLVPEIIIISDVALDPYTSHGHDGILVDGYVDNDKTLDQLVKQSLALAESGADIIAPSDMMDGRIKLIRNALEEKDFKNIILLSYAAKYNSKFYGPFRSAVGSSSNLGKSTKAEYQMDVANSS
;
A
#
# COMPACT_ATOMS: atom_id res chain seq x y z
N PRO A 1 14.71 15.23 8.01
CA PRO A 1 15.07 16.38 7.18
C PRO A 1 15.09 15.96 5.70
N GLY A 2 14.53 16.80 4.80
CA GLY A 2 14.53 16.54 3.36
C GLY A 2 13.46 15.58 2.84
N ILE A 3 12.50 15.13 3.67
CA ILE A 3 11.34 14.33 3.26
C ILE A 3 10.08 15.12 3.57
N SER A 4 9.25 15.33 2.56
CA SER A 4 7.96 16.03 2.66
C SER A 4 6.79 15.06 2.53
N ARG A 5 5.66 15.42 3.14
CA ARG A 5 4.36 14.81 2.90
C ARG A 5 3.51 15.81 2.13
N PHE A 6 2.84 15.35 1.10
CA PHE A 6 2.00 16.19 0.25
C PHE A 6 0.52 15.93 0.57
N GLY A 7 -0.27 16.99 0.68
CA GLY A 7 -1.71 16.90 0.71
C GLY A 7 -2.28 16.86 -0.71
N LEU A 8 -3.56 16.51 -0.85
CA LEU A 8 -4.23 16.51 -2.14
C LEU A 8 -4.18 17.87 -2.86
N ASP A 9 -4.14 18.96 -2.09
CA ASP A 9 -4.09 20.33 -2.66
C ASP A 9 -2.70 20.72 -3.17
N SER A 10 -1.64 20.03 -2.71
CA SER A 10 -0.25 20.36 -3.07
C SER A 10 0.43 19.33 -3.96
N ILE A 11 -0.15 18.14 -4.11
CA ILE A 11 0.44 17.04 -4.88
C ILE A 11 0.56 17.38 -6.38
N GLU A 12 -0.32 18.22 -6.90
CA GLU A 12 -0.34 18.60 -8.33
C GLU A 12 0.97 19.27 -8.75
N ASN A 13 1.41 20.28 -8.00
CA ASN A 13 2.65 21.00 -8.30
C ASN A 13 3.86 20.06 -8.28
N GLU A 14 3.93 19.14 -7.32
CA GLU A 14 5.00 18.15 -7.22
C GLU A 14 5.01 17.21 -8.43
N ILE A 15 3.84 16.71 -8.84
CA ILE A 15 3.72 15.80 -9.98
C ILE A 15 4.09 16.50 -11.30
N GLU A 16 3.68 17.75 -11.49
CA GLU A 16 4.08 18.54 -12.66
C GLU A 16 5.60 18.77 -12.72
N GLU A 17 6.21 19.08 -11.56
CA GLU A 17 7.67 19.24 -11.48
C GLU A 17 8.40 17.94 -11.82
N LEU A 18 7.97 16.81 -11.24
CA LEU A 18 8.54 15.49 -11.52
C LEU A 18 8.39 15.11 -13.02
N ALA A 19 7.24 15.36 -13.61
CA ALA A 19 6.99 15.11 -15.03
C ALA A 19 7.90 15.95 -15.91
N ASN A 20 8.08 17.24 -15.59
CA ASN A 20 8.98 18.16 -16.30
C ASN A 20 10.46 17.76 -16.18
N LEU A 21 10.86 17.13 -15.06
CA LEU A 21 12.17 16.53 -14.87
C LEU A 21 12.35 15.19 -15.62
N GLY A 22 11.31 14.70 -16.29
CA GLY A 22 11.33 13.45 -17.06
C GLY A 22 11.09 12.19 -16.25
N ILE A 23 10.63 12.29 -15.00
CA ILE A 23 10.21 11.16 -14.18
C ILE A 23 8.97 10.53 -14.80
N LYS A 24 9.01 9.21 -15.05
CA LYS A 24 7.96 8.47 -15.74
C LYS A 24 7.02 7.72 -14.82
N SER A 25 7.42 7.49 -13.58
CA SER A 25 6.61 6.75 -12.60
C SER A 25 6.81 7.28 -11.20
N VAL A 26 5.75 7.20 -10.40
CA VAL A 26 5.75 7.57 -8.97
C VAL A 26 5.11 6.46 -8.15
N ALA A 27 5.65 6.21 -6.97
CA ALA A 27 5.08 5.28 -6.00
C ALA A 27 4.38 6.06 -4.87
N LEU A 28 3.13 5.72 -4.60
CA LEU A 28 2.29 6.42 -3.62
C LEU A 28 2.15 5.60 -2.32
N PHE A 29 2.40 6.26 -1.19
CA PHE A 29 2.25 5.69 0.16
C PHE A 29 1.43 6.65 1.02
N PRO A 30 0.27 6.22 1.57
CA PRO A 30 -0.61 7.11 2.31
C PRO A 30 -0.17 7.33 3.75
N VAL A 31 -0.48 8.51 4.29
CA VAL A 31 -0.56 8.75 5.73
C VAL A 31 -2.02 9.00 6.09
N ILE A 32 -2.64 8.02 6.72
CA ILE A 32 -4.07 8.04 7.04
C ILE A 32 -4.29 8.71 8.40
N ASN A 33 -5.32 9.57 8.48
CA ASN A 33 -5.74 10.16 9.74
C ASN A 33 -6.09 9.06 10.76
N PRO A 34 -5.60 9.13 12.00
CA PRO A 34 -5.92 8.14 13.03
C PRO A 34 -7.41 7.86 13.21
N ASP A 35 -8.28 8.86 13.05
CA ASP A 35 -9.74 8.74 13.18
C ASP A 35 -10.38 7.84 12.11
N LYS A 36 -9.65 7.55 11.02
CA LYS A 36 -10.07 6.67 9.92
C LYS A 36 -9.47 5.27 10.00
N LYS A 37 -8.65 5.01 11.02
CA LYS A 37 -8.03 3.70 11.21
C LYS A 37 -8.90 2.83 12.11
N ASP A 38 -9.05 1.56 11.73
CA ASP A 38 -9.73 0.56 12.54
C ASP A 38 -8.94 -0.77 12.58
N GLU A 39 -9.46 -1.78 13.26
CA GLU A 39 -8.80 -3.08 13.39
C GLU A 39 -8.75 -3.86 12.06
N PHE A 40 -9.62 -3.52 11.11
CA PHE A 40 -9.77 -4.23 9.83
C PHE A 40 -9.15 -3.48 8.64
N GLY A 41 -8.67 -2.24 8.85
CA GLY A 41 -8.18 -1.41 7.77
C GLY A 41 -9.27 -1.03 6.76
N THR A 42 -10.51 -0.80 7.24
CA THR A 42 -11.69 -0.58 6.39
C THR A 42 -11.52 0.60 5.43
N GLU A 43 -10.78 1.64 5.81
CA GLU A 43 -10.51 2.77 4.92
C GLU A 43 -9.70 2.36 3.67
N ALA A 44 -8.94 1.25 3.70
CA ALA A 44 -8.18 0.76 2.55
C ALA A 44 -9.06 0.37 1.36
N ILE A 45 -10.29 -0.07 1.62
CA ILE A 45 -11.26 -0.49 0.58
C ILE A 45 -12.29 0.59 0.22
N ASN A 46 -12.22 1.75 0.85
CA ASN A 46 -13.06 2.89 0.54
C ASN A 46 -12.57 3.53 -0.78
N GLN A 47 -13.39 3.50 -1.82
CA GLN A 47 -13.08 4.08 -3.13
C GLN A 47 -12.84 5.61 -3.09
N ASN A 48 -13.30 6.28 -2.05
CA ASN A 48 -13.08 7.72 -1.84
C ASN A 48 -11.96 7.97 -0.79
N ASN A 49 -11.07 7.02 -0.56
CA ASN A 49 -9.96 7.21 0.36
C ASN A 49 -8.89 8.17 -0.21
N LEU A 50 -7.94 8.55 0.63
CA LEU A 50 -6.90 9.51 0.27
C LEU A 50 -6.11 9.08 -0.98
N ILE A 51 -5.74 7.80 -1.10
CA ILE A 51 -4.92 7.31 -2.21
C ILE A 51 -5.73 7.21 -3.49
N CYS A 52 -6.96 6.72 -3.46
CA CYS A 52 -7.84 6.68 -4.62
C CYS A 52 -8.03 8.09 -5.20
N ASN A 53 -8.36 9.07 -4.35
CA ASN A 53 -8.48 10.46 -4.78
C ASN A 53 -7.16 11.05 -5.33
N ALA A 54 -6.01 10.67 -4.75
CA ALA A 54 -4.71 11.11 -5.26
C ALA A 54 -4.42 10.53 -6.65
N ILE A 55 -4.69 9.25 -6.86
CA ILE A 55 -4.52 8.56 -8.15
C ILE A 55 -5.37 9.25 -9.22
N GLU A 56 -6.66 9.42 -8.99
CA GLU A 56 -7.58 10.09 -9.91
C GLU A 56 -7.10 11.50 -10.25
N LYS A 57 -6.70 12.27 -9.25
CA LYS A 57 -6.22 13.64 -9.41
C LYS A 57 -4.95 13.70 -10.26
N ILE A 58 -3.98 12.82 -9.99
CA ILE A 58 -2.72 12.74 -10.74
C ILE A 58 -2.99 12.29 -12.18
N LYS A 59 -3.83 11.28 -12.39
CA LYS A 59 -4.18 10.80 -13.74
C LYS A 59 -4.92 11.83 -14.58
N ASN A 60 -5.73 12.66 -13.95
CA ASN A 60 -6.39 13.78 -14.65
C ASN A 60 -5.40 14.88 -15.04
N LEU A 61 -4.35 15.11 -14.24
CA LEU A 61 -3.35 16.16 -14.50
C LEU A 61 -2.27 15.71 -15.49
N VAL A 62 -1.69 14.52 -15.27
CA VAL A 62 -0.59 13.96 -16.07
C VAL A 62 -0.93 12.50 -16.42
N PRO A 63 -1.79 12.26 -17.43
CA PRO A 63 -2.30 10.91 -17.76
C PRO A 63 -1.21 9.87 -18.08
N GLU A 64 -0.06 10.33 -18.61
CA GLU A 64 1.06 9.47 -19.00
C GLU A 64 1.97 9.02 -17.85
N ILE A 65 1.87 9.63 -16.66
CA ILE A 65 2.69 9.20 -15.52
C ILE A 65 2.18 7.85 -14.99
N ILE A 66 3.11 6.93 -14.80
CA ILE A 66 2.80 5.60 -14.28
C ILE A 66 2.66 5.68 -12.77
N ILE A 67 1.53 5.25 -12.23
CA ILE A 67 1.27 5.22 -10.80
C ILE A 67 1.46 3.81 -10.27
N ILE A 68 2.40 3.67 -9.34
CA ILE A 68 2.63 2.47 -8.54
C ILE A 68 1.92 2.65 -7.20
N SER A 69 0.96 1.80 -6.88
CA SER A 69 0.23 1.88 -5.62
C SER A 69 0.57 0.70 -4.71
N ASP A 70 1.02 1.02 -3.51
CA ASP A 70 1.31 0.03 -2.48
C ASP A 70 0.02 -0.63 -1.98
N VAL A 71 0.07 -1.95 -1.74
CA VAL A 71 -1.02 -2.72 -1.16
C VAL A 71 -0.54 -3.38 0.13
N ALA A 72 -0.99 -2.82 1.23
CA ALA A 72 -0.77 -3.31 2.59
C ALA A 72 -1.76 -2.61 3.53
N LEU A 73 -2.06 -3.19 4.68
CA LEU A 73 -3.05 -2.65 5.60
C LEU A 73 -2.45 -1.79 6.73
N ASP A 74 -1.13 -1.79 6.94
CA ASP A 74 -0.50 -1.07 8.05
C ASP A 74 -0.75 0.45 8.08
N PRO A 75 -0.93 1.18 6.96
CA PRO A 75 -1.34 2.57 7.02
C PRO A 75 -2.77 2.77 7.54
N TYR A 76 -3.63 1.75 7.42
CA TYR A 76 -5.06 1.82 7.65
C TYR A 76 -5.51 1.13 8.95
N THR A 77 -4.68 0.22 9.49
CA THR A 77 -5.00 -0.47 10.74
C THR A 77 -4.62 0.36 11.96
N SER A 78 -5.45 0.30 13.01
CA SER A 78 -5.21 0.98 14.28
C SER A 78 -4.00 0.42 15.04
N HIS A 79 -3.68 -0.87 14.82
CA HIS A 79 -2.54 -1.58 15.41
C HIS A 79 -1.26 -1.52 14.56
N GLY A 80 -1.30 -1.03 13.31
CA GLY A 80 -0.13 -0.83 12.46
C GLY A 80 0.50 -2.09 11.85
N HIS A 81 -0.17 -3.26 11.94
CA HIS A 81 0.22 -4.47 11.23
C HIS A 81 -0.28 -4.49 9.79
N ASP A 82 0.41 -5.22 8.92
CA ASP A 82 0.12 -5.32 7.49
C ASP A 82 -1.13 -6.17 7.18
N GLY A 83 -1.78 -6.73 8.19
CA GLY A 83 -2.96 -7.59 8.04
C GLY A 83 -3.90 -7.56 9.23
N ILE A 84 -4.97 -8.33 9.14
CA ILE A 84 -6.03 -8.44 10.15
C ILE A 84 -5.54 -9.32 11.30
N LEU A 85 -5.71 -8.86 12.54
CA LEU A 85 -5.33 -9.63 13.72
C LEU A 85 -6.46 -10.55 14.16
N VAL A 86 -6.10 -11.81 14.49
CA VAL A 86 -6.93 -12.79 15.19
C VAL A 86 -6.11 -13.34 16.34
N ASP A 87 -6.63 -13.25 17.54
CA ASP A 87 -5.94 -13.70 18.77
C ASP A 87 -4.52 -13.11 18.93
N GLY A 88 -4.31 -11.90 18.42
CA GLY A 88 -3.04 -11.17 18.49
C GLY A 88 -2.04 -11.48 17.38
N TYR A 89 -2.37 -12.36 16.44
CA TYR A 89 -1.54 -12.72 15.29
C TYR A 89 -2.19 -12.27 13.96
N VAL A 90 -1.38 -11.97 12.96
CA VAL A 90 -1.89 -11.67 11.61
C VAL A 90 -2.45 -12.94 10.98
N ASP A 91 -3.75 -12.91 10.67
CA ASP A 91 -4.45 -13.99 9.96
C ASP A 91 -4.27 -13.81 8.46
N ASN A 92 -3.61 -14.78 7.81
CA ASN A 92 -3.31 -14.75 6.39
C ASN A 92 -4.57 -14.64 5.54
N ASP A 93 -5.51 -15.55 5.74
CA ASP A 93 -6.64 -15.73 4.83
C ASP A 93 -7.65 -14.57 4.93
N LYS A 94 -7.92 -14.06 6.13
CA LYS A 94 -8.75 -12.86 6.32
C LYS A 94 -8.10 -11.62 5.73
N THR A 95 -6.78 -11.54 5.81
CA THR A 95 -6.01 -10.43 5.23
C THR A 95 -6.09 -10.46 3.72
N LEU A 96 -6.00 -11.63 3.08
CA LEU A 96 -6.07 -11.78 1.63
C LEU A 96 -7.35 -11.19 1.03
N ASP A 97 -8.50 -11.42 1.64
CA ASP A 97 -9.77 -10.84 1.19
C ASP A 97 -9.74 -9.31 1.17
N GLN A 98 -9.12 -8.71 2.17
CA GLN A 98 -9.02 -7.26 2.29
C GLN A 98 -8.02 -6.69 1.26
N LEU A 99 -6.88 -7.35 1.04
CA LEU A 99 -5.88 -6.95 0.05
C LEU A 99 -6.44 -7.01 -1.38
N VAL A 100 -7.25 -8.02 -1.69
CA VAL A 100 -7.95 -8.12 -2.98
C VAL A 100 -8.87 -6.92 -3.20
N LYS A 101 -9.71 -6.58 -2.21
CA LYS A 101 -10.62 -5.44 -2.29
C LYS A 101 -9.86 -4.12 -2.40
N GLN A 102 -8.77 -3.93 -1.65
CA GLN A 102 -7.90 -2.77 -1.75
C GLN A 102 -7.31 -2.65 -3.16
N SER A 103 -6.80 -3.75 -3.71
CA SER A 103 -6.23 -3.79 -5.06
C SER A 103 -7.24 -3.39 -6.14
N LEU A 104 -8.50 -3.84 -6.01
CA LEU A 104 -9.57 -3.46 -6.93
C LEU A 104 -9.92 -1.97 -6.83
N ALA A 105 -10.03 -1.43 -5.62
CA ALA A 105 -10.29 0.00 -5.41
C ALA A 105 -9.20 0.89 -6.04
N LEU A 106 -7.93 0.52 -5.88
CA LEU A 106 -6.80 1.22 -6.47
C LEU A 106 -6.80 1.12 -8.01
N ALA A 107 -7.13 -0.07 -8.55
CA ALA A 107 -7.24 -0.30 -9.99
C ALA A 107 -8.37 0.54 -10.60
N GLU A 108 -9.53 0.59 -9.97
CA GLU A 108 -10.70 1.38 -10.38
C GLU A 108 -10.39 2.88 -10.38
N SER A 109 -9.53 3.36 -9.47
CA SER A 109 -9.07 4.76 -9.42
C SER A 109 -8.01 5.11 -10.47
N GLY A 110 -7.47 4.12 -11.21
CA GLY A 110 -6.52 4.35 -12.31
C GLY A 110 -5.06 4.05 -12.00
N ALA A 111 -4.73 3.28 -10.96
CA ALA A 111 -3.37 2.79 -10.75
C ALA A 111 -2.92 1.88 -11.91
N ASP A 112 -1.70 2.08 -12.39
CA ASP A 112 -1.12 1.26 -13.47
C ASP A 112 -0.43 0.00 -12.93
N ILE A 113 0.13 0.10 -11.72
CA ILE A 113 0.88 -0.97 -11.06
C ILE A 113 0.36 -1.15 -9.64
N ILE A 114 -0.04 -2.37 -9.32
CA ILE A 114 -0.42 -2.80 -7.97
C ILE A 114 0.77 -3.51 -7.34
N ALA A 115 1.23 -3.03 -6.18
CA ALA A 115 2.49 -3.44 -5.56
C ALA A 115 2.28 -4.01 -4.14
N PRO A 116 1.86 -5.29 -3.99
CA PRO A 116 1.61 -5.89 -2.69
C PRO A 116 2.90 -6.04 -1.87
N SER A 117 2.98 -5.36 -0.74
CA SER A 117 4.13 -5.33 0.16
C SER A 117 3.90 -5.98 1.52
N ASP A 118 2.75 -6.60 1.71
CA ASP A 118 2.22 -7.12 2.98
C ASP A 118 2.85 -8.43 3.49
N MET A 119 3.35 -9.28 2.61
CA MET A 119 3.93 -10.62 2.88
C MET A 119 2.93 -11.74 3.17
N MET A 120 1.65 -11.60 2.84
CA MET A 120 0.70 -12.71 2.95
C MET A 120 0.90 -13.75 1.85
N ASP A 121 0.78 -15.03 2.22
CA ASP A 121 0.92 -16.15 1.28
C ASP A 121 -0.25 -16.20 0.29
N GLY A 122 0.04 -16.41 -0.99
CA GLY A 122 -0.97 -16.57 -2.05
C GLY A 122 -1.54 -15.25 -2.61
N ARG A 123 -1.21 -14.08 -2.03
CA ARG A 123 -1.76 -12.77 -2.40
C ARG A 123 -1.64 -12.44 -3.89
N ILE A 124 -0.51 -12.72 -4.50
CA ILE A 124 -0.26 -12.39 -5.92
C ILE A 124 -1.25 -13.10 -6.85
N LYS A 125 -1.51 -14.40 -6.60
CA LYS A 125 -2.47 -15.18 -7.37
C LYS A 125 -3.90 -14.66 -7.21
N LEU A 126 -4.30 -14.38 -5.97
CA LEU A 126 -5.67 -13.92 -5.69
C LEU A 126 -5.92 -12.52 -6.27
N ILE A 127 -4.99 -11.60 -6.10
CA ILE A 127 -5.10 -10.25 -6.66
C ILE A 127 -5.12 -10.33 -8.20
N ARG A 128 -4.24 -11.14 -8.83
CA ARG A 128 -4.25 -11.30 -10.30
C ARG A 128 -5.59 -11.81 -10.81
N ASN A 129 -6.13 -12.87 -10.17
CA ASN A 129 -7.40 -13.43 -10.56
C ASN A 129 -8.54 -12.38 -10.46
N ALA A 130 -8.60 -11.65 -9.35
CA ALA A 130 -9.63 -10.63 -9.15
C ALA A 130 -9.54 -9.48 -10.18
N LEU A 131 -8.32 -9.04 -10.51
CA LEU A 131 -8.08 -8.04 -11.55
C LEU A 131 -8.52 -8.55 -12.94
N GLU A 132 -8.25 -9.83 -13.29
CA GLU A 132 -8.71 -10.45 -14.53
C GLU A 132 -10.24 -10.54 -14.61
N GLU A 133 -10.90 -10.96 -13.53
CA GLU A 133 -12.37 -11.05 -13.44
C GLU A 133 -13.05 -9.69 -13.63
N LYS A 134 -12.37 -8.60 -13.28
CA LYS A 134 -12.83 -7.22 -13.46
C LYS A 134 -12.33 -6.57 -14.77
N ASP A 135 -11.72 -7.35 -15.67
CA ASP A 135 -11.15 -6.90 -16.94
C ASP A 135 -9.94 -5.92 -16.83
N PHE A 136 -9.30 -5.86 -15.67
CA PHE A 136 -8.06 -5.10 -15.45
C PHE A 136 -6.80 -5.88 -15.88
N LYS A 137 -6.81 -6.43 -17.10
CA LYS A 137 -5.78 -7.33 -17.64
C LYS A 137 -4.42 -6.66 -17.82
N ASN A 138 -4.41 -5.34 -18.05
CA ASN A 138 -3.19 -4.58 -18.33
C ASN A 138 -2.50 -4.05 -17.07
N ILE A 139 -3.12 -4.14 -15.89
CA ILE A 139 -2.49 -3.73 -14.63
C ILE A 139 -1.34 -4.67 -14.31
N ILE A 140 -0.17 -4.09 -14.07
CA ILE A 140 1.03 -4.82 -13.67
C ILE A 140 0.97 -5.16 -12.19
N LEU A 141 1.35 -6.39 -11.80
CA LEU A 141 1.61 -6.75 -10.42
C LEU A 141 3.12 -6.71 -10.15
N LEU A 142 3.51 -5.83 -9.23
CA LEU A 142 4.90 -5.71 -8.76
C LEU A 142 5.00 -6.40 -7.40
N SER A 143 5.40 -7.67 -7.40
CA SER A 143 5.54 -8.44 -6.17
C SER A 143 6.78 -8.02 -5.38
N TYR A 144 6.60 -7.67 -4.11
CA TYR A 144 7.70 -7.66 -3.14
C TYR A 144 8.02 -9.11 -2.78
N ALA A 145 8.75 -9.81 -3.66
CA ALA A 145 8.98 -11.25 -3.58
C ALA A 145 9.77 -11.67 -2.33
N ALA A 146 10.61 -10.78 -1.80
CA ALA A 146 11.35 -10.98 -0.57
C ALA A 146 11.41 -9.66 0.23
N LYS A 147 10.91 -9.69 1.47
CA LYS A 147 10.95 -8.56 2.40
C LYS A 147 11.49 -9.05 3.74
N TYR A 148 12.75 -8.76 3.96
CA TYR A 148 13.44 -9.21 5.16
C TYR A 148 13.15 -8.33 6.37
N ASN A 149 13.09 -8.92 7.54
CA ASN A 149 13.05 -8.18 8.79
C ASN A 149 14.33 -7.34 8.95
N SER A 150 14.19 -6.02 8.98
CA SER A 150 15.33 -5.10 9.01
C SER A 150 15.02 -3.82 9.80
N LYS A 151 16.04 -3.34 10.54
CA LYS A 151 16.00 -2.03 11.20
C LYS A 151 15.95 -0.86 10.21
N PHE A 152 16.32 -1.06 8.95
CA PHE A 152 16.22 -0.06 7.88
C PHE A 152 14.80 0.39 7.57
N TYR A 153 13.78 -0.37 7.95
CA TYR A 153 12.38 0.05 7.85
C TYR A 153 11.95 1.09 8.90
N GLY A 154 12.77 1.40 9.90
CA GLY A 154 12.46 2.39 10.92
C GLY A 154 12.06 3.76 10.36
N PRO A 155 12.88 4.41 9.50
CA PRO A 155 12.55 5.69 8.89
C PRO A 155 11.28 5.66 8.03
N PHE A 156 11.08 4.58 7.26
CA PHE A 156 9.87 4.39 6.44
C PHE A 156 8.61 4.30 7.31
N ARG A 157 8.63 3.48 8.38
CA ARG A 157 7.50 3.39 9.32
C ARG A 157 7.15 4.73 9.95
N SER A 158 8.16 5.54 10.28
CA SER A 158 7.93 6.90 10.78
C SER A 158 7.31 7.80 9.71
N ALA A 159 7.72 7.67 8.45
CA ALA A 159 7.20 8.47 7.34
C ALA A 159 5.72 8.18 7.08
N VAL A 160 5.30 6.91 7.09
CA VAL A 160 3.89 6.49 6.85
C VAL A 160 3.04 6.44 8.13
N GLY A 161 3.62 6.69 9.31
CA GLY A 161 2.89 6.74 10.58
C GLY A 161 2.42 5.37 11.09
N SER A 162 3.10 4.28 10.71
CA SER A 162 2.76 2.91 11.14
C SER A 162 3.56 2.41 12.36
N SER A 163 4.48 3.22 12.89
CA SER A 163 5.39 2.82 13.97
C SER A 163 4.80 2.88 15.38
N SER A 164 3.69 3.58 15.58
CA SER A 164 3.23 3.97 16.92
C SER A 164 2.38 2.94 17.67
N ASN A 165 1.89 1.88 17.03
CA ASN A 165 0.82 1.06 17.57
C ASN A 165 1.07 -0.47 17.53
N LEU A 166 2.28 -0.95 17.25
CA LEU A 166 2.57 -2.39 17.10
C LEU A 166 2.38 -3.23 18.40
N GLY A 167 2.06 -2.60 19.53
CA GLY A 167 1.83 -3.30 20.80
C GLY A 167 3.04 -4.14 21.24
N LYS A 168 2.80 -5.40 21.62
CA LYS A 168 3.84 -6.38 22.00
C LYS A 168 4.35 -7.22 20.83
N SER A 169 3.62 -7.26 19.70
CA SER A 169 3.99 -8.04 18.53
C SER A 169 4.90 -7.25 17.57
N THR A 170 5.54 -7.96 16.65
CA THR A 170 6.53 -7.38 15.71
C THR A 170 6.24 -7.88 14.31
N LYS A 171 6.54 -7.06 13.30
CA LYS A 171 6.45 -7.47 11.89
C LYS A 171 7.42 -8.62 11.52
N ALA A 172 8.36 -8.96 12.42
CA ALA A 172 9.25 -10.11 12.24
C ALA A 172 8.50 -11.45 12.14
N GLU A 173 7.26 -11.53 12.62
CA GLU A 173 6.45 -12.75 12.60
C GLU A 173 6.03 -13.17 11.18
N TYR A 174 5.99 -12.23 10.23
CA TYR A 174 5.63 -12.48 8.83
C TYR A 174 6.62 -11.89 7.80
N GLN A 175 7.67 -11.19 8.24
CA GLN A 175 8.78 -10.81 7.38
C GLN A 175 9.86 -11.90 7.40
N MET A 176 10.57 -12.06 6.28
CA MET A 176 11.59 -13.10 6.15
C MET A 176 12.76 -12.88 7.12
N ASP A 177 13.24 -13.95 7.74
CA ASP A 177 14.46 -13.92 8.54
C ASP A 177 15.68 -13.91 7.63
N VAL A 178 16.61 -12.97 7.85
CA VAL A 178 17.86 -12.88 7.09
C VAL A 178 18.78 -14.07 7.29
N ALA A 179 18.61 -14.83 8.36
CA ALA A 179 19.39 -16.03 8.69
C ALA A 179 18.79 -17.32 8.11
N ASN A 180 17.58 -17.26 7.55
CA ASN A 180 16.89 -18.42 6.99
C ASN A 180 16.92 -18.34 5.45
N SER A 181 17.60 -19.30 4.81
CA SER A 181 17.72 -19.39 3.36
C SER A 181 16.83 -20.48 2.73
N SER A 182 16.02 -21.17 3.53
CA SER A 182 15.12 -22.26 3.07
C SER A 182 13.68 -21.80 2.93
#